data_5c40d6837199c89857e538905ec6fe2c
#
_entry.id   5c40d6837199c89857e538905ec6fe2c
#
_cell.length_a   1.000
_cell.length_b   1.000
_cell.length_c   1.000
_cell.angle_alpha   90.00
_cell.angle_beta   90.00
_cell.angle_gamma   90.00
#
_symmetry.space_group_name_H-M   'P 1'
#
loop_
_entity.id
_entity.type
_entity.pdbx_description
1 polymer ?
#
loop_
_entity_poly.entity_id
_entity_poly.type
_entity_poly.pdbx_seq_one_letter_code
_entity_poly.pdbx_strand_id
1 'polypeptide(L)'
;MNSPLRHDRPALPRMIIRGLFRRCAWCGGKGAFFKSWYGKNDRCNTCGLSWQRNLEGFELGAATMGVFITFGTIIAWMIFSVIAGVALVPLLVVAGGLAVVWPVLWYPNTYTVWFGVDLFIRRPSEEDLAEAEAALAAGRP
;
A
#
# COMPACT_ATOMS: atom_id res chain seq x y z
N MET A 1 28.27 -11.61 -2.22
CA MET A 1 27.17 -11.24 -1.31
C MET A 1 25.93 -11.06 -2.17
N ASN A 2 24.92 -11.91 -2.00
CA ASN A 2 23.68 -11.75 -2.77
C ASN A 2 22.93 -10.55 -2.21
N SER A 3 22.98 -9.41 -2.92
CA SER A 3 22.15 -8.26 -2.59
C SER A 3 20.67 -8.70 -2.53
N PRO A 4 19.92 -8.40 -1.46
CA PRO A 4 18.49 -8.69 -1.40
C PRO A 4 17.69 -7.85 -2.40
N LEU A 5 18.33 -6.90 -3.05
CA LEU A 5 17.76 -6.07 -4.10
C LEU A 5 17.69 -6.88 -5.40
N ARG A 6 16.47 -7.14 -5.84
CA ARG A 6 16.24 -7.73 -7.17
C ARG A 6 16.37 -6.62 -8.21
N HIS A 7 17.20 -6.83 -9.20
CA HIS A 7 17.24 -5.98 -10.40
C HIS A 7 16.04 -6.27 -11.33
N ASP A 8 15.41 -7.45 -11.18
CA ASP A 8 14.26 -7.83 -11.98
C ASP A 8 12.95 -7.33 -11.38
N ARG A 9 12.16 -6.65 -12.19
CA ARG A 9 10.86 -6.11 -11.83
C ARG A 9 9.86 -7.24 -11.58
N PRO A 10 9.21 -7.30 -10.41
CA PRO A 10 8.09 -8.21 -10.20
C PRO A 10 6.89 -7.84 -11.09
N ALA A 11 6.08 -8.82 -11.46
CA ALA A 11 4.81 -8.56 -12.17
C ALA A 11 3.83 -7.79 -11.29
N LEU A 12 3.05 -6.87 -11.89
CA LEU A 12 2.07 -6.03 -11.18
C LEU A 12 1.14 -6.81 -10.24
N PRO A 13 0.50 -7.93 -10.64
CA PRO A 13 -0.39 -8.66 -9.74
C PRO A 13 0.34 -9.18 -8.51
N ARG A 14 1.59 -9.59 -8.65
CA ARG A 14 2.42 -10.02 -7.52
C ARG A 14 2.74 -8.86 -6.57
N MET A 15 2.97 -7.66 -7.10
CA MET A 15 3.21 -6.45 -6.30
C MET A 15 1.97 -6.04 -5.51
N ILE A 16 0.79 -6.09 -6.16
CA ILE A 16 -0.49 -5.79 -5.51
C ILE A 16 -0.80 -6.80 -4.41
N ILE A 17 -0.68 -8.10 -4.68
CA ILE A 17 -0.91 -9.15 -3.69
C ILE A 17 0.03 -8.98 -2.49
N ARG A 18 1.31 -8.70 -2.72
CA ARG A 18 2.25 -8.42 -1.63
C ARG A 18 1.82 -7.19 -0.82
N GLY A 19 1.39 -6.12 -1.48
CA GLY A 19 0.87 -4.92 -0.83
C GLY A 19 -0.36 -5.20 0.04
N LEU A 20 -1.31 -6.01 -0.42
CA LEU A 20 -2.50 -6.42 0.34
C LEU A 20 -2.13 -7.15 1.63
N PHE A 21 -1.04 -7.93 1.63
CA PHE A 21 -0.52 -8.61 2.82
C PHE A 21 0.52 -7.79 3.60
N ARG A 22 0.59 -6.48 3.39
CA ARG A 22 1.54 -5.56 4.03
C ARG A 22 3.01 -5.99 3.87
N ARG A 23 3.33 -6.58 2.74
CA ARG A 23 4.69 -6.95 2.37
C ARG A 23 5.27 -5.92 1.41
N CYS A 24 6.58 -5.79 1.40
CA CYS A 24 7.23 -4.94 0.42
C CYS A 24 6.88 -5.41 -1.00
N ALA A 25 6.35 -4.52 -1.82
CA ALA A 25 5.97 -4.84 -3.18
C ALA A 25 7.19 -5.31 -4.02
N TRP A 26 8.38 -4.75 -3.74
CA TRP A 26 9.61 -5.06 -4.45
C TRP A 26 10.22 -6.40 -4.02
N CYS A 27 10.68 -6.52 -2.76
CA CYS A 27 11.37 -7.71 -2.29
C CYS A 27 10.45 -8.79 -1.68
N GLY A 28 9.23 -8.43 -1.26
CA GLY A 28 8.30 -9.33 -0.58
C GLY A 28 8.56 -9.48 0.93
N GLY A 29 9.48 -8.71 1.50
CA GLY A 29 9.79 -8.73 2.94
C GLY A 29 8.58 -8.36 3.79
N LYS A 30 8.47 -8.97 4.98
CA LYS A 30 7.37 -8.71 5.93
C LYS A 30 7.61 -7.39 6.67
N GLY A 31 6.52 -6.68 7.03
CA GLY A 31 6.58 -5.48 7.86
C GLY A 31 7.34 -4.31 7.22
N ALA A 32 7.27 -4.18 5.90
CA ALA A 32 8.13 -3.31 5.11
C ALA A 32 8.13 -1.85 5.56
N PHE A 33 6.97 -1.22 5.72
CA PHE A 33 6.87 0.23 5.96
C PHE A 33 6.19 0.61 7.26
N PHE A 34 5.66 -0.37 8.00
CA PHE A 34 4.89 -0.10 9.20
C PHE A 34 5.52 -0.78 10.43
N LYS A 35 5.86 0.03 11.43
CA LYS A 35 6.21 -0.42 12.79
C LYS A 35 4.96 -0.75 13.60
N SER A 36 3.89 0.01 13.36
CA SER A 36 2.58 -0.12 14.02
C SER A 36 1.50 0.22 13.00
N TRP A 37 0.22 0.29 13.44
CA TRP A 37 -0.89 0.61 12.53
C TRP A 37 -0.72 1.95 11.79
N TYR A 38 -0.21 2.97 12.47
CA TYR A 38 0.02 4.32 11.92
C TYR A 38 1.51 4.69 11.85
N GLY A 39 2.38 3.95 12.54
CA GLY A 39 3.82 4.22 12.55
C GLY A 39 4.48 3.73 11.27
N LYS A 40 4.97 4.64 10.45
CA LYS A 40 5.68 4.34 9.20
C LYS A 40 7.19 4.29 9.44
N ASN A 41 7.88 3.41 8.71
CA ASN A 41 9.32 3.46 8.50
C ASN A 41 9.58 4.24 7.20
N ASP A 42 10.72 4.88 7.07
CA ASP A 42 11.09 5.59 5.84
C ASP A 42 11.55 4.64 4.73
N ARG A 43 12.01 3.46 5.12
CA ARG A 43 12.59 2.45 4.22
C ARG A 43 12.10 1.04 4.55
N CYS A 44 12.21 0.15 3.58
CA CYS A 44 11.94 -1.27 3.80
C CYS A 44 13.06 -1.90 4.63
N ASN A 45 12.71 -2.54 5.74
CA ASN A 45 13.67 -3.20 6.63
C ASN A 45 14.44 -4.38 5.96
N THR A 46 13.94 -4.90 4.84
CA THR A 46 14.54 -6.05 4.16
C THR A 46 15.42 -5.65 2.98
N CYS A 47 15.00 -4.67 2.17
CA CYS A 47 15.73 -4.27 0.96
C CYS A 47 16.20 -2.83 0.98
N GLY A 48 15.94 -2.06 2.04
CA GLY A 48 16.40 -0.68 2.17
C GLY A 48 15.70 0.34 1.26
N LEU A 49 14.85 -0.11 0.34
CA LEU A 49 14.21 0.78 -0.61
C LEU A 49 13.28 1.78 0.11
N SER A 50 13.47 3.08 -0.17
CA SER A 50 12.62 4.14 0.35
C SER A 50 11.25 4.11 -0.34
N TRP A 51 10.18 4.34 0.41
CA TRP A 51 8.84 4.44 -0.16
C TRP A 51 8.57 5.83 -0.78
N GLN A 52 9.18 6.88 -0.26
CA GLN A 52 9.03 8.23 -0.83
C GLN A 52 9.89 8.48 -2.07
N ARG A 53 11.10 7.92 -2.13
CA ARG A 53 12.07 8.06 -3.24
C ARG A 53 12.17 9.49 -3.78
N ASN A 54 12.17 10.50 -2.88
CA ASN A 54 12.14 11.94 -3.22
C ASN A 54 11.00 12.35 -4.18
N LEU A 55 9.94 11.55 -4.28
CA LEU A 55 8.78 11.83 -5.12
C LEU A 55 7.72 12.60 -4.32
N GLU A 56 7.50 13.84 -4.70
CA GLU A 56 6.37 14.60 -4.20
C GLU A 56 5.04 13.92 -4.59
N GLY A 57 4.07 13.93 -3.69
CA GLY A 57 2.73 13.41 -3.97
C GLY A 57 2.52 11.91 -3.71
N PHE A 58 3.49 11.17 -3.17
CA PHE A 58 3.29 9.76 -2.80
C PHE A 58 2.13 9.59 -1.81
N GLU A 59 2.04 10.46 -0.80
CA GLU A 59 0.98 10.41 0.19
C GLU A 59 -0.40 10.72 -0.42
N LEU A 60 -0.45 11.65 -1.38
CA LEU A 60 -1.67 11.96 -2.12
C LEU A 60 -2.16 10.75 -2.90
N GLY A 61 -1.28 10.02 -3.56
CA GLY A 61 -1.62 8.80 -4.28
C GLY A 61 -2.15 7.70 -3.35
N ALA A 62 -1.52 7.50 -2.19
CA ALA A 62 -1.99 6.55 -1.19
C ALA A 62 -3.36 6.94 -0.62
N ALA A 63 -3.58 8.23 -0.34
CA ALA A 63 -4.88 8.75 0.10
C ALA A 63 -5.96 8.56 -0.98
N THR A 64 -5.65 8.86 -2.23
CA THR A 64 -6.55 8.65 -3.38
C THR A 64 -6.95 7.18 -3.50
N MET A 65 -6.00 6.26 -3.35
CA MET A 65 -6.29 4.81 -3.31
C MET A 65 -7.27 4.46 -2.18
N GLY A 66 -7.10 5.03 -0.99
CA GLY A 66 -8.02 4.85 0.14
C GLY A 66 -9.43 5.31 -0.17
N VAL A 67 -9.57 6.47 -0.84
CA VAL A 67 -10.86 6.99 -1.28
C VAL A 67 -11.52 6.03 -2.27
N PHE A 68 -10.82 5.59 -3.31
CA PHE A 68 -11.39 4.65 -4.31
C PHE A 68 -11.81 3.32 -3.68
N ILE A 69 -11.02 2.75 -2.79
CA ILE A 69 -11.37 1.51 -2.09
C ILE A 69 -12.63 1.70 -1.24
N THR A 70 -12.69 2.79 -0.48
CA THR A 70 -13.83 3.09 0.40
C THR A 70 -15.11 3.33 -0.41
N PHE A 71 -15.05 4.21 -1.40
CA PHE A 71 -16.19 4.48 -2.28
C PHE A 71 -16.65 3.24 -3.05
N GLY A 72 -15.72 2.49 -3.62
CA GLY A 72 -16.02 1.26 -4.33
C GLY A 72 -16.75 0.24 -3.44
N THR A 73 -16.31 0.11 -2.19
CA THR A 73 -16.95 -0.79 -1.22
C THR A 73 -18.36 -0.31 -0.85
N ILE A 74 -18.55 0.99 -0.64
CA ILE A 74 -19.87 1.57 -0.32
C ILE A 74 -20.82 1.38 -1.51
N ILE A 75 -20.38 1.66 -2.74
CA ILE A 75 -21.19 1.46 -3.95
C ILE A 75 -21.58 -0.01 -4.10
N ALA A 76 -20.62 -0.93 -3.94
CA ALA A 76 -20.89 -2.36 -3.99
C ALA A 76 -21.92 -2.80 -2.93
N TRP A 77 -21.79 -2.28 -1.71
CA TRP A 77 -22.78 -2.49 -0.66
C TRP A 77 -24.16 -1.96 -1.03
N MET A 78 -24.24 -0.75 -1.58
CA MET A 78 -25.51 -0.15 -2.00
C MET A 78 -26.18 -0.99 -3.10
N ILE A 79 -25.43 -1.38 -4.13
CA ILE A 79 -25.96 -2.23 -5.23
C ILE A 79 -26.46 -3.56 -4.68
N PHE A 80 -25.65 -4.23 -3.85
CA PHE A 80 -26.04 -5.49 -3.20
C PHE A 80 -27.33 -5.32 -2.37
N SER A 81 -27.41 -4.25 -1.59
CA SER A 81 -28.56 -3.99 -0.71
C SER A 81 -29.84 -3.75 -1.49
N VAL A 82 -29.77 -3.05 -2.62
CA VAL A 82 -30.92 -2.83 -3.52
C VAL A 82 -31.40 -4.15 -4.11
N ILE A 83 -30.46 -4.98 -4.62
CA ILE A 83 -30.81 -6.29 -5.21
C ILE A 83 -31.41 -7.24 -4.16
N ALA A 84 -30.87 -7.20 -2.94
CA ALA A 84 -31.31 -8.05 -1.82
C ALA A 84 -32.58 -7.54 -1.11
N GLY A 85 -33.14 -6.38 -1.52
CA GLY A 85 -34.32 -5.79 -0.90
C GLY A 85 -34.10 -5.32 0.54
N VAL A 86 -32.87 -4.95 0.90
CA VAL A 86 -32.54 -4.44 2.24
C VAL A 86 -33.25 -3.12 2.50
N ALA A 87 -33.89 -2.99 3.66
CA ALA A 87 -34.59 -1.77 4.06
C ALA A 87 -33.62 -0.57 4.15
N LEU A 88 -34.12 0.64 3.96
CA LEU A 88 -33.31 1.86 3.87
C LEU A 88 -32.44 2.11 5.12
N VAL A 89 -33.01 1.87 6.32
CA VAL A 89 -32.30 2.13 7.58
C VAL A 89 -31.04 1.30 7.73
N PRO A 90 -31.07 -0.06 7.66
CA PRO A 90 -29.85 -0.85 7.74
C PRO A 90 -28.88 -0.58 6.59
N LEU A 91 -29.37 -0.27 5.38
CA LEU A 91 -28.51 0.15 4.26
C LEU A 91 -27.66 1.36 4.65
N LEU A 92 -28.29 2.42 5.17
CA LEU A 92 -27.61 3.66 5.53
C LEU A 92 -26.68 3.49 6.75
N VAL A 93 -27.08 2.70 7.75
CA VAL A 93 -26.26 2.44 8.94
C VAL A 93 -24.95 1.74 8.54
N VAL A 94 -25.05 0.70 7.71
CA VAL A 94 -23.85 -0.01 7.24
C VAL A 94 -23.00 0.86 6.32
N ALA A 95 -23.60 1.60 5.41
CA ALA A 95 -22.86 2.53 4.53
C ALA A 95 -22.12 3.60 5.34
N GLY A 96 -22.76 4.18 6.35
CA GLY A 96 -22.14 5.15 7.26
C GLY A 96 -21.02 4.52 8.09
N GLY A 97 -21.22 3.31 8.60
CA GLY A 97 -20.19 2.54 9.29
C GLY A 97 -18.96 2.26 8.38
N LEU A 98 -19.20 1.84 7.15
CA LEU A 98 -18.15 1.62 6.17
C LEU A 98 -17.37 2.92 5.87
N ALA A 99 -18.06 4.05 5.74
CA ALA A 99 -17.41 5.34 5.45
C ALA A 99 -16.41 5.75 6.55
N VAL A 100 -16.66 5.39 7.80
CA VAL A 100 -15.80 5.73 8.94
C VAL A 100 -14.76 4.65 9.24
N VAL A 101 -15.20 3.40 9.33
CA VAL A 101 -14.35 2.29 9.79
C VAL A 101 -13.39 1.82 8.69
N TRP A 102 -13.84 1.78 7.45
CA TRP A 102 -13.09 1.23 6.33
C TRP A 102 -11.76 1.95 6.05
N PRO A 103 -11.72 3.29 6.00
CA PRO A 103 -10.45 4.01 5.83
C PRO A 103 -9.42 3.72 6.92
N VAL A 104 -9.87 3.57 8.16
CA VAL A 104 -9.01 3.25 9.31
C VAL A 104 -8.44 1.85 9.20
N LEU A 105 -9.28 0.86 8.87
CA LEU A 105 -8.86 -0.53 8.74
C LEU A 105 -7.91 -0.74 7.55
N TRP A 106 -8.17 -0.06 6.43
CA TRP A 106 -7.38 -0.22 5.20
C TRP A 106 -6.18 0.72 5.11
N TYR A 107 -6.03 1.65 6.04
CA TYR A 107 -4.96 2.65 6.03
C TYR A 107 -3.58 2.08 5.68
N PRO A 108 -3.03 1.05 6.37
CA PRO A 108 -1.71 0.54 6.03
C PRO A 108 -1.67 -0.20 4.69
N ASN A 109 -2.78 -0.81 4.29
CA ASN A 109 -2.87 -1.55 3.03
C ASN A 109 -2.91 -0.61 1.83
N THR A 110 -3.55 0.58 1.95
CA THR A 110 -3.56 1.58 0.87
C THR A 110 -2.16 2.05 0.52
N TYR A 111 -1.32 2.29 1.53
CA TYR A 111 0.08 2.68 1.32
C TYR A 111 0.91 1.58 0.67
N THR A 112 0.79 0.35 1.14
CA THR A 112 1.57 -0.77 0.60
C THR A 112 1.12 -1.18 -0.80
N VAL A 113 -0.18 -1.09 -1.10
CA VAL A 113 -0.71 -1.33 -2.45
C VAL A 113 -0.31 -0.19 -3.38
N TRP A 114 -0.46 1.07 -2.94
CA TRP A 114 -0.04 2.22 -3.73
C TRP A 114 1.46 2.16 -4.06
N PHE A 115 2.29 1.79 -3.11
CA PHE A 115 3.71 1.58 -3.36
C PHE A 115 3.96 0.55 -4.47
N GLY A 116 3.18 -0.53 -4.52
CA GLY A 116 3.25 -1.51 -5.60
C GLY A 116 2.87 -0.92 -6.95
N VAL A 117 1.84 -0.09 -7.00
CA VAL A 117 1.40 0.61 -8.21
C VAL A 117 2.43 1.65 -8.65
N ASP A 118 2.94 2.44 -7.71
CA ASP A 118 3.97 3.45 -7.98
C ASP A 118 5.26 2.82 -8.53
N LEU A 119 5.74 1.73 -7.94
CA LEU A 119 6.88 0.97 -8.43
C LEU A 119 6.64 0.34 -9.82
N PHE A 120 5.38 0.06 -10.13
CA PHE A 120 5.02 -0.41 -11.46
C PHE A 120 5.08 0.72 -12.49
N ILE A 121 4.60 1.90 -12.16
CA ILE A 121 4.59 3.07 -13.05
C ILE A 121 6.01 3.66 -13.14
N ARG A 122 6.65 3.85 -12.00
CA ARG A 122 7.96 4.49 -11.85
C ARG A 122 8.96 3.49 -11.27
N ARG A 123 9.78 2.93 -12.13
CA ARG A 123 10.83 2.01 -11.69
C ARG A 123 11.81 2.72 -10.77
N PRO A 124 12.37 2.00 -9.77
CA PRO A 124 13.51 2.53 -9.02
C PRO A 124 14.66 2.86 -9.97
N SER A 125 15.25 4.02 -9.78
CA SER A 125 16.47 4.39 -10.50
C SER A 125 17.68 3.63 -9.94
N GLU A 126 18.80 3.64 -10.66
CA GLU A 126 20.06 3.09 -10.14
C GLU A 126 20.52 3.83 -8.87
N GLU A 127 20.19 5.12 -8.75
CA GLU A 127 20.45 5.91 -7.54
C GLU A 127 19.60 5.44 -6.36
N ASP A 128 18.29 5.17 -6.57
CA ASP A 128 17.40 4.63 -5.54
C ASP A 128 17.90 3.27 -5.02
N LEU A 129 18.41 2.43 -5.92
CA LEU A 129 18.95 1.12 -5.58
C LEU A 129 20.28 1.24 -4.83
N ALA A 130 21.19 2.11 -5.27
CA ALA A 130 22.45 2.36 -4.60
C ALA A 130 22.25 2.96 -3.20
N GLU A 131 21.29 3.88 -3.05
CA GLU A 131 20.91 4.45 -1.75
C GLU A 131 20.31 3.39 -0.82
N ALA A 132 19.50 2.48 -1.36
CA ALA A 132 18.94 1.36 -0.60
C ALA A 132 20.04 0.41 -0.10
N GLU A 133 21.04 0.10 -0.93
CA GLU A 133 22.19 -0.73 -0.54
C GLU A 133 23.05 -0.03 0.54
N ALA A 134 23.31 1.26 0.37
CA ALA A 134 24.06 2.04 1.35
C ALA A 134 23.32 2.12 2.70
N ALA A 135 21.98 2.25 2.69
CA ALA A 135 21.17 2.26 3.90
C ALA A 135 21.23 0.91 4.64
N LEU A 136 21.18 -0.20 3.92
CA LEU A 136 21.34 -1.54 4.50
C LEU A 136 22.74 -1.74 5.09
N ALA A 137 23.78 -1.31 4.39
CA ALA A 137 25.16 -1.40 4.87
C ALA A 137 25.40 -0.55 6.12
N ALA A 138 24.70 0.60 6.25
CA ALA A 138 24.76 1.46 7.41
C ALA A 138 23.88 0.98 8.59
N GLY A 139 23.16 -0.13 8.45
CA GLY A 139 22.22 -0.63 9.48
C GLY A 139 21.06 0.33 9.77
N ARG A 140 20.66 1.12 8.80
CA ARG A 140 19.53 2.08 8.88
C ARG A 140 18.34 1.57 8.04
N PRO A 141 17.60 0.58 8.54
CA PRO A 141 16.38 0.14 7.88
C PRO A 141 15.22 1.12 8.10
#